data_43b85f329570936fa4ee5ce468d5a244
#
_entry.id   43b85f329570936fa4ee5ce468d5a244
#
_cell.length_a   1.000
_cell.length_b   1.000
_cell.length_c   1.000
_cell.angle_alpha   90.00
_cell.angle_beta   90.00
_cell.angle_gamma   90.00
#
_symmetry.space_group_name_H-M   'P 1'
#
loop_
_entity.id
_entity.type
_entity.pdbx_description
1 polymer ?
#
loop_
_entity_poly.entity_id
_entity_poly.type
_entity_poly.pdbx_seq_one_letter_code
_entity_poly.pdbx_strand_id
1 'polypeptide(L)'
;MVARLASAKAQYGPLEVFPVRGSPRQVGEALGERFAHEAERAVEIFRKELTWEKGATVEGAKRYARKVLPRIEAWVPDFIEEMRGYAAGSGVPFDLLLAQWSGHSPSAGLKGCTDVAAGPEQTADGSVLVAHNEDYTPDYDGLVVPVHVAVEGKPAFFAMSYQGLFPTMGFNDAGISLTGNAVSPNDVRIGIPKMFAPRRVLESSTLKEALESAMPAGRGSSFNNIVCSREGELYSLEGSATDFEALYGDGGWLVHTNHYVGERMLKYERDPQEKFCSILRYNRARKLMEATLGHVTPETIMRIQRDHLSRPDSICRHENPKDPEADRVKTLFGSIVNLTTGDVYISGSTPCETEYRVFRLTG
;
A
#
# COMPACT_ATOMS: atom_id res chain seq x y z
N MET A 1 -2.17 -33.46 26.33
CA MET A 1 -0.85 -32.83 26.55
C MET A 1 -0.71 -31.69 25.50
N VAL A 2 -1.14 -30.47 25.88
CA VAL A 2 -1.19 -29.31 25.01
C VAL A 2 0.18 -28.63 25.08
N ALA A 3 0.95 -28.70 24.00
CA ALA A 3 2.22 -27.98 23.90
C ALA A 3 1.92 -26.47 23.85
N ARG A 4 2.35 -25.74 24.87
CA ARG A 4 2.41 -24.28 24.89
C ARG A 4 3.42 -23.86 23.81
N LEU A 5 2.93 -23.28 22.74
CA LEU A 5 3.77 -22.51 21.81
C LEU A 5 4.31 -21.31 22.60
N ALA A 6 5.63 -21.28 22.80
CA ALA A 6 6.31 -20.14 23.37
C ALA A 6 6.10 -18.95 22.42
N SER A 7 5.49 -17.87 22.92
CA SER A 7 5.35 -16.61 22.20
C SER A 7 6.74 -16.10 21.85
N ALA A 8 7.07 -16.04 20.57
CA ALA A 8 8.18 -15.23 20.10
C ALA A 8 7.87 -13.78 20.53
N LYS A 9 8.65 -13.25 21.46
CA LYS A 9 8.56 -11.85 21.88
C LYS A 9 8.79 -10.98 20.64
N ALA A 10 7.89 -10.02 20.44
CA ALA A 10 7.95 -9.07 19.34
C ALA A 10 9.38 -8.52 19.17
N GLN A 11 9.95 -8.76 18.00
CA GLN A 11 11.28 -8.32 17.60
C GLN A 11 11.28 -6.83 17.21
N TYR A 12 10.12 -6.18 17.28
CA TYR A 12 9.87 -4.82 16.86
C TYR A 12 9.42 -3.97 18.04
N GLY A 13 9.89 -2.70 18.05
CA GLY A 13 9.50 -1.71 19.06
C GLY A 13 7.96 -1.46 19.07
N PRO A 14 7.46 -0.67 20.02
CA PRO A 14 6.06 -0.35 20.07
C PRO A 14 5.62 0.32 18.76
N LEU A 15 4.49 -0.13 18.18
CA LEU A 15 3.87 0.52 17.03
C LEU A 15 3.42 1.92 17.47
N GLU A 16 4.06 2.96 16.93
CA GLU A 16 3.77 4.36 17.26
C GLU A 16 3.64 5.15 15.97
N VAL A 17 2.62 6.03 15.89
CA VAL A 17 2.45 6.95 14.77
C VAL A 17 3.48 8.08 14.91
N PHE A 18 4.34 8.27 13.93
CA PHE A 18 5.30 9.37 13.92
C PHE A 18 4.69 10.63 13.29
N PRO A 19 4.45 11.70 14.07
CA PRO A 19 3.94 12.95 13.54
C PRO A 19 5.07 13.81 12.99
N VAL A 20 4.86 14.41 11.81
CA VAL A 20 5.80 15.33 11.18
C VAL A 20 5.06 16.45 10.46
N ARG A 21 5.62 17.68 10.53
CA ARG A 21 5.07 18.87 9.86
C ARG A 21 6.16 19.80 9.36
N GLY A 22 5.85 20.56 8.33
CA GLY A 22 6.73 21.61 7.80
C GLY A 22 6.67 21.74 6.28
N SER A 23 7.66 22.43 5.72
CA SER A 23 7.87 22.43 4.28
C SER A 23 8.23 21.03 3.79
N PRO A 24 8.06 20.71 2.48
CA PRO A 24 8.39 19.39 1.95
C PRO A 24 9.81 18.93 2.36
N ARG A 25 10.78 19.80 2.26
CA ARG A 25 12.17 19.52 2.63
C ARG A 25 12.34 19.15 4.09
N GLN A 26 11.72 19.91 4.98
CA GLN A 26 11.78 19.69 6.45
C GLN A 26 11.08 18.39 6.85
N VAL A 27 9.92 18.11 6.24
CA VAL A 27 9.21 16.83 6.46
C VAL A 27 10.09 15.66 6.07
N GLY A 28 10.70 15.72 4.89
CA GLY A 28 11.61 14.68 4.44
C GLY A 28 12.81 14.49 5.35
N GLU A 29 13.46 15.58 5.78
CA GLU A 29 14.62 15.52 6.66
C GLU A 29 14.28 14.86 8.01
N ALA A 30 13.18 15.26 8.64
CA ALA A 30 12.71 14.68 9.89
C ALA A 30 12.32 13.19 9.76
N LEU A 31 11.66 12.79 8.66
CA LEU A 31 11.37 11.39 8.36
C LEU A 31 12.66 10.59 8.13
N GLY A 32 13.61 11.16 7.39
CA GLY A 32 14.91 10.55 7.12
C GLY A 32 15.73 10.31 8.39
N GLU A 33 15.79 11.30 9.28
CA GLU A 33 16.46 11.17 10.58
C GLU A 33 15.79 10.09 11.44
N ARG A 34 14.45 10.08 11.51
CA ARG A 34 13.68 9.12 12.33
C ARG A 34 13.81 7.68 11.82
N PHE A 35 13.81 7.48 10.51
CA PHE A 35 13.78 6.17 9.87
C PHE A 35 15.08 5.81 9.13
N ALA A 36 16.22 6.39 9.55
CA ALA A 36 17.51 6.14 8.91
C ALA A 36 17.89 4.65 8.88
N HIS A 37 17.66 3.93 9.97
CA HIS A 37 17.92 2.50 10.07
C HIS A 37 17.03 1.69 9.12
N GLU A 38 15.74 2.00 9.07
CA GLU A 38 14.79 1.36 8.16
C GLU A 38 15.14 1.65 6.70
N ALA A 39 15.61 2.87 6.40
CA ALA A 39 16.05 3.25 5.06
C ALA A 39 17.29 2.45 4.62
N GLU A 40 18.27 2.30 5.50
CA GLU A 40 19.48 1.51 5.24
C GLU A 40 19.14 0.03 5.00
N ARG A 41 18.33 -0.57 5.86
CA ARG A 41 17.83 -1.95 5.68
C ARG A 41 17.09 -2.13 4.36
N ALA A 42 16.23 -1.21 4.00
CA ALA A 42 15.48 -1.28 2.74
C ALA A 42 16.40 -1.20 1.51
N VAL A 43 17.49 -0.46 1.58
CA VAL A 43 18.53 -0.44 0.53
C VAL A 43 19.24 -1.79 0.44
N GLU A 44 19.52 -2.44 1.55
CA GLU A 44 20.12 -3.79 1.55
C GLU A 44 19.17 -4.81 0.92
N ILE A 45 17.88 -4.77 1.28
CA ILE A 45 16.85 -5.61 0.67
C ILE A 45 16.76 -5.34 -0.83
N PHE A 46 16.72 -4.09 -1.25
CA PHE A 46 16.71 -3.72 -2.67
C PHE A 46 17.90 -4.29 -3.44
N ARG A 47 19.11 -4.23 -2.87
CA ARG A 47 20.29 -4.83 -3.48
C ARG A 47 20.16 -6.35 -3.60
N LYS A 48 19.60 -7.00 -2.59
CA LYS A 48 19.31 -8.44 -2.59
C LYS A 48 18.28 -8.80 -3.66
N GLU A 49 17.17 -8.07 -3.74
CA GLU A 49 16.11 -8.29 -4.75
C GLU A 49 16.63 -8.16 -6.18
N LEU A 50 17.57 -7.24 -6.44
CA LEU A 50 18.23 -7.13 -7.74
C LEU A 50 18.98 -8.41 -8.15
N THR A 51 19.45 -9.21 -7.21
CA THR A 51 20.14 -10.48 -7.52
C THR A 51 19.18 -11.56 -8.04
N TRP A 52 17.88 -11.42 -7.79
CA TRP A 52 16.85 -12.35 -8.26
C TRP A 52 16.47 -12.12 -9.74
N GLU A 53 16.83 -10.97 -10.28
CA GLU A 53 16.55 -10.61 -11.68
C GLU A 53 17.82 -10.70 -12.53
N LYS A 54 17.78 -11.53 -13.55
CA LYS A 54 18.92 -11.72 -14.45
C LYS A 54 19.32 -10.41 -15.14
N GLY A 55 20.54 -9.96 -14.86
CA GLY A 55 21.10 -8.74 -15.47
C GLY A 55 20.69 -7.43 -14.79
N ALA A 56 19.89 -7.48 -13.72
CA ALA A 56 19.60 -6.29 -12.92
C ALA A 56 20.83 -5.87 -12.10
N THR A 57 21.06 -4.57 -11.99
CA THR A 57 22.14 -3.98 -11.23
C THR A 57 21.71 -2.66 -10.62
N VAL A 58 22.32 -2.26 -9.51
CA VAL A 58 22.09 -0.94 -8.88
C VAL A 58 22.29 0.20 -9.89
N GLU A 59 23.37 0.15 -10.67
CA GLU A 59 23.63 1.18 -11.69
C GLU A 59 22.61 1.16 -12.83
N GLY A 60 22.07 0.00 -13.19
CA GLY A 60 20.96 -0.14 -14.13
C GLY A 60 19.70 0.54 -13.60
N ALA A 61 19.34 0.27 -12.35
CA ALA A 61 18.20 0.87 -11.67
C ALA A 61 18.35 2.40 -11.54
N LYS A 62 19.53 2.90 -11.17
CA LYS A 62 19.83 4.34 -11.13
C LYS A 62 19.72 5.00 -12.52
N ARG A 63 20.18 4.32 -13.58
CA ARG A 63 20.01 4.84 -14.97
C ARG A 63 18.53 4.92 -15.35
N TYR A 64 17.73 3.93 -14.97
CA TYR A 64 16.29 3.97 -15.21
C TYR A 64 15.63 5.11 -14.41
N ALA A 65 15.94 5.26 -13.13
CA ALA A 65 15.44 6.31 -12.28
C ALA A 65 15.72 7.72 -12.84
N ARG A 66 16.94 7.96 -13.34
CA ARG A 66 17.29 9.22 -14.01
C ARG A 66 16.46 9.51 -15.26
N LYS A 67 15.99 8.48 -15.99
CA LYS A 67 15.14 8.67 -17.18
C LYS A 67 13.71 9.08 -16.82
N VAL A 68 13.20 8.63 -15.67
CA VAL A 68 11.83 8.92 -15.23
C VAL A 68 11.75 10.16 -14.35
N LEU A 69 12.84 10.56 -13.69
CA LEU A 69 12.90 11.70 -12.77
C LEU A 69 12.27 12.99 -13.32
N PRO A 70 12.54 13.45 -14.55
CA PRO A 70 11.94 14.70 -15.05
C PRO A 70 10.40 14.66 -15.09
N ARG A 71 9.81 13.47 -15.30
CA ARG A 71 8.35 13.30 -15.30
C ARG A 71 7.78 13.33 -13.89
N ILE A 72 8.52 12.76 -12.93
CA ILE A 72 8.14 12.75 -11.52
C ILE A 72 8.23 14.19 -10.97
N GLU A 73 9.33 14.90 -11.22
CA GLU A 73 9.53 16.28 -10.78
C GLU A 73 8.45 17.23 -11.35
N ALA A 74 8.07 17.04 -12.60
CA ALA A 74 7.00 17.85 -13.21
C ALA A 74 5.62 17.56 -12.59
N TRP A 75 5.40 16.38 -12.03
CA TRP A 75 4.11 15.95 -11.50
C TRP A 75 3.97 16.10 -9.99
N VAL A 76 5.02 15.77 -9.22
CA VAL A 76 5.05 15.84 -7.74
C VAL A 76 6.34 16.53 -7.26
N PRO A 77 6.57 17.82 -7.61
CA PRO A 77 7.80 18.53 -7.28
C PRO A 77 8.06 18.57 -5.76
N ASP A 78 7.04 18.78 -4.96
CA ASP A 78 7.16 18.85 -3.51
C ASP A 78 7.59 17.50 -2.91
N PHE A 79 7.07 16.39 -3.43
CA PHE A 79 7.48 15.08 -2.94
C PHE A 79 8.94 14.77 -3.32
N ILE A 80 9.43 15.25 -4.46
CA ILE A 80 10.85 15.14 -4.79
C ILE A 80 11.72 15.97 -3.83
N GLU A 81 11.28 17.17 -3.42
CA GLU A 81 11.98 17.94 -2.39
C GLU A 81 11.95 17.24 -1.03
N GLU A 82 10.85 16.59 -0.68
CA GLU A 82 10.76 15.74 0.51
C GLU A 82 11.74 14.55 0.42
N MET A 83 11.82 13.87 -0.71
CA MET A 83 12.80 12.79 -0.94
C MET A 83 14.24 13.28 -0.83
N ARG A 84 14.54 14.52 -1.27
CA ARG A 84 15.87 15.15 -1.08
C ARG A 84 16.16 15.42 0.40
N GLY A 85 15.14 15.89 1.14
CA GLY A 85 15.20 16.03 2.60
C GLY A 85 15.45 14.68 3.27
N TYR A 86 14.69 13.66 2.89
CA TYR A 86 14.84 12.30 3.42
C TYR A 86 16.25 11.72 3.17
N ALA A 87 16.80 11.96 1.99
CA ALA A 87 18.18 11.57 1.69
C ALA A 87 19.20 12.25 2.62
N ALA A 88 18.99 13.55 2.92
CA ALA A 88 19.84 14.29 3.83
C ALA A 88 19.74 13.77 5.27
N GLY A 89 18.52 13.53 5.78
CA GLY A 89 18.28 13.05 7.14
C GLY A 89 18.70 11.60 7.37
N SER A 90 18.44 10.72 6.38
CA SER A 90 18.78 9.28 6.49
C SER A 90 20.24 8.93 6.15
N GLY A 91 20.93 9.82 5.43
CA GLY A 91 22.26 9.53 4.88
C GLY A 91 22.24 8.60 3.65
N VAL A 92 21.07 8.13 3.21
CA VAL A 92 20.93 7.32 1.98
C VAL A 92 20.96 8.24 0.75
N PRO A 93 21.84 8.00 -0.23
CA PRO A 93 21.92 8.86 -1.43
C PRO A 93 20.58 8.95 -2.18
N PHE A 94 20.19 10.15 -2.58
CA PHE A 94 18.94 10.43 -3.30
C PHE A 94 18.73 9.55 -4.54
N ASP A 95 19.78 9.35 -5.34
CA ASP A 95 19.72 8.54 -6.57
C ASP A 95 19.44 7.05 -6.27
N LEU A 96 19.84 6.58 -5.11
CA LEU A 96 19.60 5.22 -4.64
C LEU A 96 18.18 5.07 -4.11
N LEU A 97 17.67 6.02 -3.32
CA LEU A 97 16.27 6.08 -2.91
C LEU A 97 15.34 6.13 -4.13
N LEU A 98 15.64 6.99 -5.08
CA LEU A 98 14.87 7.11 -6.32
C LEU A 98 14.88 5.80 -7.11
N ALA A 99 16.05 5.14 -7.22
CA ALA A 99 16.19 3.87 -7.94
C ALA A 99 15.34 2.76 -7.31
N GLN A 100 15.30 2.67 -5.99
CA GLN A 100 14.52 1.69 -5.25
C GLN A 100 13.01 1.77 -5.59
N TRP A 101 12.48 2.97 -5.73
CA TRP A 101 11.03 3.19 -5.87
C TRP A 101 10.57 3.54 -7.29
N SER A 102 11.48 3.69 -8.24
CA SER A 102 11.14 3.99 -9.63
C SER A 102 10.69 2.79 -10.44
N GLY A 103 10.76 1.55 -9.90
CA GLY A 103 10.38 0.35 -10.64
C GLY A 103 11.34 0.08 -11.80
N HIS A 104 12.57 -0.30 -11.50
CA HIS A 104 13.63 -0.62 -12.47
C HIS A 104 13.27 -1.83 -13.36
N SER A 105 12.34 -2.66 -12.91
CA SER A 105 11.82 -3.82 -13.64
C SER A 105 10.28 -3.82 -13.63
N PRO A 106 9.65 -4.17 -14.75
CA PRO A 106 8.20 -4.37 -14.83
C PRO A 106 7.68 -5.47 -13.90
N SER A 107 8.53 -6.42 -13.51
CA SER A 107 8.21 -7.54 -12.62
C SER A 107 8.55 -7.26 -11.14
N ALA A 108 9.30 -6.20 -10.84
CA ALA A 108 9.69 -5.90 -9.48
C ALA A 108 8.50 -5.65 -8.55
N GLY A 109 8.42 -6.40 -7.47
CA GLY A 109 7.63 -6.06 -6.30
C GLY A 109 6.13 -6.33 -6.36
N LEU A 110 5.69 -7.35 -7.10
CA LEU A 110 4.27 -7.72 -7.13
C LEU A 110 4.01 -8.91 -6.21
N LYS A 111 3.87 -8.68 -4.91
CA LYS A 111 3.66 -9.78 -3.98
C LYS A 111 2.19 -10.01 -3.67
N GLY A 112 1.48 -9.14 -3.00
CA GLY A 112 0.05 -9.35 -2.79
C GLY A 112 -0.58 -8.31 -1.86
N CYS A 113 -1.88 -8.23 -1.91
CA CYS A 113 -2.69 -7.41 -0.99
C CYS A 113 -4.12 -7.91 -1.03
N THR A 114 -4.89 -7.60 0.00
CA THR A 114 -6.34 -7.80 0.00
C THR A 114 -6.99 -6.57 0.59
N ASP A 115 -7.87 -5.95 -0.17
CA ASP A 115 -8.62 -4.77 0.23
C ASP A 115 -10.11 -5.06 0.36
N VAL A 116 -10.72 -4.46 1.36
CA VAL A 116 -12.18 -4.39 1.49
C VAL A 116 -12.58 -2.97 1.88
N ALA A 117 -13.72 -2.51 1.35
CA ALA A 117 -14.34 -1.25 1.75
C ALA A 117 -15.84 -1.45 1.96
N ALA A 118 -16.42 -0.74 2.92
CA ALA A 118 -17.84 -0.74 3.21
C ALA A 118 -18.32 0.69 3.46
N GLY A 119 -19.36 1.10 2.72
CA GLY A 119 -20.06 2.37 2.88
C GLY A 119 -21.09 2.35 4.01
N PRO A 120 -21.72 3.51 4.28
CA PRO A 120 -22.63 3.70 5.41
C PRO A 120 -23.82 2.71 5.44
N GLU A 121 -24.32 2.31 4.30
CA GLU A 121 -25.46 1.38 4.16
C GLU A 121 -25.10 -0.07 4.51
N GLN A 122 -23.81 -0.41 4.57
CA GLN A 122 -23.34 -1.77 4.84
C GLN A 122 -22.72 -1.92 6.22
N THR A 123 -22.43 -0.82 6.91
CA THR A 123 -21.83 -0.85 8.25
C THR A 123 -22.90 -0.78 9.34
N ALA A 124 -22.60 -1.33 10.52
CA ALA A 124 -23.56 -1.39 11.62
C ALA A 124 -23.90 -0.01 12.23
N ASP A 125 -23.00 0.97 12.08
CA ASP A 125 -23.10 2.31 12.68
C ASP A 125 -23.19 3.45 11.66
N GLY A 126 -23.28 3.13 10.35
CA GLY A 126 -23.33 4.13 9.28
C GLY A 126 -21.97 4.76 8.97
N SER A 127 -20.86 4.17 9.45
CA SER A 127 -19.53 4.65 9.14
C SER A 127 -19.02 4.14 7.78
N VAL A 128 -17.97 4.78 7.27
CA VAL A 128 -17.20 4.30 6.09
C VAL A 128 -15.95 3.59 6.58
N LEU A 129 -15.82 2.31 6.26
CA LEU A 129 -14.68 1.48 6.64
C LEU A 129 -13.87 1.09 5.40
N VAL A 130 -12.54 1.29 5.46
CA VAL A 130 -11.60 0.90 4.40
C VAL A 130 -10.46 0.11 5.02
N ALA A 131 -10.16 -1.05 4.46
CA ALA A 131 -9.20 -1.96 5.06
C ALA A 131 -8.25 -2.58 4.04
N HIS A 132 -7.03 -2.86 4.49
CA HIS A 132 -5.92 -3.34 3.68
C HIS A 132 -5.08 -4.37 4.43
N ASN A 133 -4.78 -5.49 3.77
CA ASN A 133 -3.69 -6.38 4.14
C ASN A 133 -2.55 -6.17 3.14
N GLU A 134 -1.38 -5.80 3.62
CA GLU A 134 -0.15 -5.68 2.82
C GLU A 134 0.62 -6.99 2.84
N ASP A 135 0.74 -7.64 1.70
CA ASP A 135 1.53 -8.87 1.56
C ASP A 135 2.81 -8.59 0.77
N TYR A 136 3.95 -8.78 1.41
CA TYR A 136 5.24 -8.56 0.76
C TYR A 136 6.31 -9.55 1.25
N THR A 137 7.54 -9.38 0.77
CA THR A 137 8.64 -10.23 1.24
C THR A 137 8.84 -10.08 2.75
N PRO A 138 9.09 -11.19 3.49
CA PRO A 138 9.29 -11.15 4.94
C PRO A 138 10.41 -10.21 5.39
N ASP A 139 11.38 -9.92 4.53
CA ASP A 139 12.47 -8.99 4.82
C ASP A 139 11.99 -7.56 5.15
N TYR A 140 10.80 -7.16 4.64
CA TYR A 140 10.18 -5.86 4.93
C TYR A 140 9.36 -5.83 6.22
N ASP A 141 9.28 -6.93 6.96
CA ASP A 141 8.56 -6.95 8.25
C ASP A 141 9.17 -5.92 9.21
N GLY A 142 8.34 -5.00 9.71
CA GLY A 142 8.74 -3.86 10.53
C GLY A 142 9.29 -2.65 9.77
N LEU A 143 9.37 -2.68 8.42
CA LEU A 143 9.80 -1.53 7.61
C LEU A 143 8.63 -0.70 7.04
N VAL A 144 7.40 -1.14 7.22
CA VAL A 144 6.21 -0.35 6.91
C VAL A 144 5.69 0.25 8.22
N VAL A 145 5.77 1.54 8.34
CA VAL A 145 5.56 2.26 9.60
C VAL A 145 4.44 3.28 9.47
N PRO A 146 3.67 3.54 10.56
CA PRO A 146 2.63 4.55 10.55
C PRO A 146 3.21 5.95 10.74
N VAL A 147 2.82 6.86 9.86
CA VAL A 147 3.20 8.27 9.91
C VAL A 147 1.98 9.18 9.82
N HIS A 148 2.05 10.35 10.46
CA HIS A 148 1.09 11.44 10.29
C HIS A 148 1.84 12.66 9.75
N VAL A 149 1.56 13.01 8.50
CA VAL A 149 2.33 13.99 7.73
C VAL A 149 1.47 15.21 7.44
N ALA A 150 1.99 16.38 7.78
CA ALA A 150 1.35 17.69 7.52
C ALA A 150 2.32 18.59 6.72
N VAL A 151 2.24 18.54 5.39
CA VAL A 151 2.99 19.43 4.51
C VAL A 151 2.25 20.75 4.39
N GLU A 152 2.98 21.88 4.46
CA GLU A 152 2.44 23.21 4.32
C GLU A 152 1.60 23.37 3.04
N GLY A 153 0.38 23.89 3.21
CA GLY A 153 -0.56 24.17 2.11
C GLY A 153 -1.28 22.94 1.55
N LYS A 154 -1.18 21.78 2.21
CA LYS A 154 -1.85 20.52 1.78
C LYS A 154 -2.65 19.93 2.93
N PRO A 155 -3.65 19.08 2.65
CA PRO A 155 -4.29 18.27 3.68
C PRO A 155 -3.26 17.42 4.43
N ALA A 156 -3.34 17.39 5.76
CA ALA A 156 -2.57 16.43 6.52
C ALA A 156 -3.12 15.03 6.31
N PHE A 157 -2.26 14.02 6.38
CA PHE A 157 -2.67 12.64 6.15
C PHE A 157 -1.98 11.67 7.12
N PHE A 158 -2.67 10.60 7.41
CA PHE A 158 -2.11 9.39 7.98
C PHE A 158 -1.77 8.39 6.87
N ALA A 159 -0.66 7.68 7.00
CA ALA A 159 -0.35 6.57 6.12
C ALA A 159 0.47 5.48 6.80
N MET A 160 0.27 4.22 6.37
CA MET A 160 1.28 3.18 6.47
C MET A 160 2.26 3.40 5.32
N SER A 161 3.53 3.61 5.65
CA SER A 161 4.54 4.02 4.67
C SER A 161 5.79 3.17 4.76
N TYR A 162 6.28 2.74 3.61
CA TYR A 162 7.59 2.09 3.51
C TYR A 162 8.68 3.06 3.96
N GLN A 163 9.43 2.69 4.98
CA GLN A 163 10.47 3.48 5.68
C GLN A 163 9.99 4.92 6.05
N GLY A 164 8.69 5.08 6.30
CA GLY A 164 8.10 6.38 6.60
C GLY A 164 7.92 7.33 5.40
N LEU A 165 8.38 6.98 4.20
CA LEU A 165 8.41 7.87 3.03
C LEU A 165 7.36 7.55 1.96
N PHE A 166 7.22 6.28 1.56
CA PHE A 166 6.32 5.88 0.48
C PHE A 166 5.03 5.27 1.02
N PRO A 167 3.90 6.00 0.95
CA PRO A 167 2.60 5.49 1.39
C PRO A 167 2.16 4.26 0.58
N THR A 168 1.62 3.25 1.25
CA THR A 168 0.93 2.12 0.63
C THR A 168 -0.58 2.18 0.86
N MET A 169 -1.00 2.71 2.01
CA MET A 169 -2.40 3.02 2.32
C MET A 169 -2.47 4.21 3.27
N GLY A 170 -3.62 4.87 3.33
CA GLY A 170 -3.82 6.00 4.23
C GLY A 170 -5.13 6.75 4.02
N PHE A 171 -5.29 7.84 4.74
CA PHE A 171 -6.38 8.79 4.57
C PHE A 171 -5.95 10.20 4.99
N ASN A 172 -6.67 11.22 4.55
CA ASN A 172 -6.37 12.62 4.81
C ASN A 172 -7.51 13.38 5.49
N ASP A 173 -7.21 14.61 5.93
CA ASP A 173 -8.15 15.50 6.61
C ASP A 173 -9.32 15.94 5.71
N ALA A 174 -9.16 15.88 4.38
CA ALA A 174 -10.25 16.11 3.44
C ALA A 174 -11.27 14.94 3.40
N GLY A 175 -11.03 13.87 4.18
CA GLY A 175 -11.93 12.71 4.24
C GLY A 175 -11.77 11.75 3.08
N ILE A 176 -10.61 11.71 2.45
CA ILE A 176 -10.28 10.83 1.33
C ILE A 176 -9.33 9.74 1.81
N SER A 177 -9.63 8.49 1.52
CA SER A 177 -8.72 7.37 1.75
C SER A 177 -8.20 6.77 0.47
N LEU A 178 -7.05 6.11 0.60
CA LEU A 178 -6.43 5.30 -0.44
C LEU A 178 -5.98 3.97 0.16
N THR A 179 -6.28 2.88 -0.55
CA THR A 179 -5.54 1.62 -0.48
C THR A 179 -5.20 1.18 -1.89
N GLY A 180 -4.33 0.18 -2.05
CA GLY A 180 -3.94 -0.23 -3.39
C GLY A 180 -3.47 -1.67 -3.48
N ASN A 181 -3.81 -2.30 -4.61
CA ASN A 181 -3.36 -3.65 -4.92
C ASN A 181 -2.41 -3.63 -6.12
N ALA A 182 -1.31 -4.33 -6.01
CA ALA A 182 -0.44 -4.53 -7.14
C ALA A 182 -1.13 -5.37 -8.22
N VAL A 183 -1.23 -4.82 -9.43
CA VAL A 183 -1.66 -5.52 -10.65
C VAL A 183 -0.50 -5.59 -11.63
N SER A 184 -0.55 -6.54 -12.57
CA SER A 184 0.54 -6.83 -13.49
C SER A 184 0.13 -6.55 -14.94
N PRO A 185 0.14 -5.28 -15.39
CA PRO A 185 -0.21 -4.97 -16.77
C PRO A 185 0.87 -5.43 -17.76
N ASN A 186 0.43 -5.80 -18.97
CA ASN A 186 1.30 -6.24 -20.06
C ASN A 186 1.82 -5.09 -20.94
N ASP A 187 1.39 -3.83 -20.68
CA ASP A 187 1.71 -2.63 -21.46
C ASP A 187 2.67 -1.65 -20.75
N VAL A 188 3.44 -2.15 -19.78
CA VAL A 188 4.37 -1.33 -18.98
C VAL A 188 5.35 -0.56 -19.88
N ARG A 189 5.56 0.72 -19.56
CA ARG A 189 6.44 1.63 -20.34
C ARG A 189 7.21 2.59 -19.42
N ILE A 190 8.14 3.32 -20.01
CA ILE A 190 8.81 4.44 -19.33
C ILE A 190 7.80 5.56 -19.08
N GLY A 191 7.53 5.86 -17.82
CA GLY A 191 6.54 6.86 -17.41
C GLY A 191 6.66 7.18 -15.93
N ILE A 192 5.66 7.85 -15.37
CA ILE A 192 5.57 8.09 -13.92
C ILE A 192 5.43 6.74 -13.23
N PRO A 193 6.34 6.39 -12.29
CA PRO A 193 6.26 5.13 -11.57
C PRO A 193 5.04 5.10 -10.64
N LYS A 194 4.39 3.94 -10.56
CA LYS A 194 3.14 3.77 -9.78
C LYS A 194 3.28 4.12 -8.29
N MET A 195 4.46 3.94 -7.69
CA MET A 195 4.71 4.23 -6.28
C MET A 195 4.59 5.71 -5.90
N PHE A 196 4.55 6.63 -6.86
CA PHE A 196 4.38 8.06 -6.59
C PHE A 196 2.91 8.50 -6.55
N ALA A 197 1.99 7.70 -7.10
CA ALA A 197 0.57 8.03 -7.12
C ALA A 197 -0.08 8.07 -5.72
N PRO A 198 0.18 7.13 -4.80
CA PRO A 198 -0.40 7.16 -3.46
C PRO A 198 -0.16 8.46 -2.72
N ARG A 199 1.05 9.02 -2.83
CA ARG A 199 1.37 10.30 -2.20
C ARG A 199 0.49 11.43 -2.72
N ARG A 200 0.34 11.54 -4.03
CA ARG A 200 -0.47 12.60 -4.64
C ARG A 200 -1.95 12.47 -4.29
N VAL A 201 -2.46 11.23 -4.22
CA VAL A 201 -3.86 10.96 -3.79
C VAL A 201 -4.08 11.46 -2.36
N LEU A 202 -3.17 11.16 -1.43
CA LEU A 202 -3.29 11.58 -0.03
C LEU A 202 -3.11 13.09 0.18
N GLU A 203 -2.56 13.81 -0.78
CA GLU A 203 -2.46 15.28 -0.78
C GLU A 203 -3.65 15.96 -1.46
N SER A 204 -4.63 15.21 -1.97
CA SER A 204 -5.78 15.76 -2.69
C SER A 204 -6.81 16.35 -1.73
N SER A 205 -7.40 17.49 -2.11
CA SER A 205 -8.43 18.19 -1.34
C SER A 205 -9.85 17.81 -1.73
N THR A 206 -10.03 17.16 -2.88
CA THR A 206 -11.33 16.70 -3.39
C THR A 206 -11.23 15.28 -3.92
N LEU A 207 -12.37 14.56 -3.89
CA LEU A 207 -12.45 13.21 -4.46
C LEU A 207 -12.07 13.18 -5.94
N LYS A 208 -12.51 14.18 -6.73
CA LYS A 208 -12.14 14.29 -8.15
C LYS A 208 -10.62 14.38 -8.32
N GLU A 209 -9.95 15.24 -7.56
CA GLU A 209 -8.49 15.38 -7.60
C GLU A 209 -7.79 14.07 -7.22
N ALA A 210 -8.30 13.35 -6.21
CA ALA A 210 -7.78 12.06 -5.78
C ALA A 210 -7.88 11.00 -6.89
N LEU A 211 -9.03 10.89 -7.54
CA LEU A 211 -9.23 9.95 -8.66
C LEU A 211 -8.30 10.27 -9.85
N GLU A 212 -8.15 11.55 -10.21
CA GLU A 212 -7.21 11.99 -11.25
C GLU A 212 -5.75 11.71 -10.85
N SER A 213 -5.42 11.89 -9.57
CA SER A 213 -4.08 11.61 -9.03
C SER A 213 -3.75 10.12 -8.99
N ALA A 214 -4.74 9.25 -8.80
CA ALA A 214 -4.56 7.81 -8.87
C ALA A 214 -4.23 7.31 -10.28
N MET A 215 -4.68 8.05 -11.33
CA MET A 215 -4.52 7.68 -12.75
C MET A 215 -3.81 8.78 -13.57
N PRO A 216 -2.57 9.18 -13.22
CA PRO A 216 -1.90 10.28 -13.90
C PRO A 216 -1.67 9.99 -15.39
N ALA A 217 -1.81 11.02 -16.22
CA ALA A 217 -1.40 10.96 -17.61
C ALA A 217 0.12 10.70 -17.68
N GLY A 218 0.55 9.85 -18.60
CA GLY A 218 1.98 9.53 -18.76
C GLY A 218 2.55 8.57 -17.70
N ARG A 219 1.70 7.86 -16.94
CA ARG A 219 2.11 6.79 -16.06
C ARG A 219 2.82 5.66 -16.80
N GLY A 220 3.77 5.03 -16.15
CA GLY A 220 4.53 3.89 -16.70
C GLY A 220 3.87 2.54 -16.41
N SER A 221 3.07 2.49 -15.37
CA SER A 221 2.29 1.37 -14.86
C SER A 221 1.23 1.91 -13.90
N SER A 222 0.42 1.06 -13.28
CA SER A 222 -0.53 1.44 -12.24
C SER A 222 -0.67 0.38 -11.17
N PHE A 223 -1.36 0.73 -10.10
CA PHE A 223 -2.04 -0.18 -9.18
C PHE A 223 -3.51 -0.31 -9.59
N ASN A 224 -4.23 -1.25 -8.96
CA ASN A 224 -5.61 -0.97 -8.60
C ASN A 224 -5.57 -0.03 -7.39
N ASN A 225 -6.26 1.10 -7.45
CA ASN A 225 -6.34 2.05 -6.35
C ASN A 225 -7.80 2.08 -5.86
N ILE A 226 -8.03 1.70 -4.60
CA ILE A 226 -9.33 1.91 -3.96
C ILE A 226 -9.29 3.29 -3.31
N VAL A 227 -10.10 4.20 -3.84
CA VAL A 227 -10.24 5.58 -3.34
C VAL A 227 -11.66 5.74 -2.81
N CYS A 228 -11.78 6.05 -1.52
CA CYS A 228 -13.07 6.24 -0.87
C CYS A 228 -13.14 7.63 -0.25
N SER A 229 -14.37 8.16 -0.15
CA SER A 229 -14.63 9.39 0.57
C SER A 229 -15.40 9.13 1.87
N ARG A 230 -15.32 10.08 2.80
CA ARG A 230 -16.08 10.08 4.07
C ARG A 230 -17.60 10.07 3.83
N GLU A 231 -18.05 10.56 2.68
CA GLU A 231 -19.45 10.61 2.28
C GLU A 231 -19.98 9.26 1.78
N GLY A 232 -19.12 8.22 1.67
CA GLY A 232 -19.50 6.88 1.26
C GLY A 232 -19.28 6.57 -0.22
N GLU A 233 -18.61 7.46 -0.95
CA GLU A 233 -18.23 7.17 -2.34
C GLU A 233 -17.08 6.17 -2.38
N LEU A 234 -17.26 5.06 -3.08
CA LEU A 234 -16.30 3.95 -3.14
C LEU A 234 -15.92 3.66 -4.59
N TYR A 235 -14.68 3.90 -4.95
CA TYR A 235 -14.13 3.65 -6.28
C TYR A 235 -12.95 2.68 -6.23
N SER A 236 -12.94 1.70 -7.13
CA SER A 236 -11.79 0.84 -7.42
C SER A 236 -11.30 1.18 -8.83
N LEU A 237 -10.12 1.78 -8.93
CA LEU A 237 -9.51 2.24 -10.17
C LEU A 237 -8.47 1.23 -10.63
N GLU A 238 -8.85 0.33 -11.51
CA GLU A 238 -7.92 -0.59 -12.16
C GLU A 238 -7.17 0.11 -13.30
N GLY A 239 -5.86 0.16 -13.24
CA GLY A 239 -5.05 0.85 -14.24
C GLY A 239 -3.97 0.00 -14.89
N SER A 240 -3.68 0.32 -16.15
CA SER A 240 -2.47 -0.08 -16.86
C SER A 240 -1.63 1.15 -17.21
N ALA A 241 -0.58 1.01 -18.01
CA ALA A 241 0.17 2.18 -18.47
C ALA A 241 -0.64 3.09 -19.43
N THR A 242 -1.59 2.52 -20.16
CA THR A 242 -2.31 3.22 -21.24
C THR A 242 -3.81 3.34 -21.05
N ASP A 243 -4.41 2.50 -20.17
CA ASP A 243 -5.86 2.43 -19.99
C ASP A 243 -6.22 2.32 -18.51
N PHE A 244 -7.49 2.50 -18.17
CA PHE A 244 -8.04 2.27 -16.84
C PHE A 244 -9.54 2.01 -16.89
N GLU A 245 -10.05 1.39 -15.84
CA GLU A 245 -11.47 1.24 -15.56
C GLU A 245 -11.75 1.70 -14.13
N ALA A 246 -12.82 2.48 -13.95
CA ALA A 246 -13.30 2.90 -12.64
C ALA A 246 -14.51 2.03 -12.29
N LEU A 247 -14.33 1.14 -11.35
CA LEU A 247 -15.40 0.30 -10.80
C LEU A 247 -15.99 1.02 -9.60
N TYR A 248 -17.28 1.19 -9.58
CA TYR A 248 -18.01 1.82 -8.49
C TYR A 248 -18.61 0.76 -7.55
N GLY A 249 -18.63 1.05 -6.27
CA GLY A 249 -19.22 0.17 -5.26
C GLY A 249 -20.74 0.32 -5.18
N ASP A 250 -21.47 -0.01 -6.26
CA ASP A 250 -22.93 0.17 -6.37
C ASP A 250 -23.72 -0.49 -5.22
N GLY A 251 -23.21 -1.59 -4.65
CA GLY A 251 -23.78 -2.26 -3.50
C GLY A 251 -23.32 -1.69 -2.15
N GLY A 252 -22.62 -0.54 -2.12
CA GLY A 252 -22.05 0.05 -0.91
C GLY A 252 -20.87 -0.72 -0.35
N TRP A 253 -20.19 -1.55 -1.14
CA TRP A 253 -18.99 -2.25 -0.72
C TRP A 253 -18.09 -2.63 -1.90
N LEU A 254 -16.80 -2.84 -1.61
CA LEU A 254 -15.80 -3.27 -2.57
C LEU A 254 -14.88 -4.32 -1.95
N VAL A 255 -14.37 -5.21 -2.82
CA VAL A 255 -13.24 -6.11 -2.53
C VAL A 255 -12.32 -6.10 -3.73
N HIS A 256 -11.01 -6.06 -3.49
CA HIS A 256 -10.03 -6.25 -4.55
C HIS A 256 -8.79 -6.98 -4.05
N THR A 257 -8.05 -7.59 -4.98
CA THR A 257 -6.78 -8.28 -4.74
C THR A 257 -5.78 -7.95 -5.87
N ASN A 258 -5.08 -8.91 -6.46
CA ASN A 258 -3.95 -8.65 -7.36
C ASN A 258 -4.18 -9.13 -8.80
N HIS A 259 -5.40 -9.07 -9.30
CA HIS A 259 -5.75 -9.36 -10.69
C HIS A 259 -6.87 -8.41 -11.13
N TYR A 260 -6.99 -8.18 -12.41
CA TYR A 260 -8.07 -7.37 -12.96
C TYR A 260 -9.41 -8.09 -12.87
N VAL A 261 -10.44 -7.38 -12.41
CA VAL A 261 -11.83 -7.85 -12.36
C VAL A 261 -12.75 -7.06 -13.30
N GLY A 262 -12.34 -5.85 -13.66
CA GLY A 262 -13.02 -5.02 -14.65
C GLY A 262 -12.88 -5.59 -16.06
N GLU A 263 -14.01 -5.70 -16.77
CA GLU A 263 -14.07 -6.33 -18.10
C GLU A 263 -13.10 -5.65 -19.09
N ARG A 264 -13.05 -4.31 -19.06
CA ARG A 264 -12.17 -3.52 -19.91
C ARG A 264 -10.69 -3.84 -19.66
N MET A 265 -10.33 -4.19 -18.43
CA MET A 265 -8.95 -4.36 -17.99
C MET A 265 -8.41 -5.79 -18.15
N LEU A 266 -9.27 -6.79 -18.31
CA LEU A 266 -8.84 -8.21 -18.45
C LEU A 266 -7.79 -8.43 -19.54
N LYS A 267 -7.87 -7.70 -20.66
CA LYS A 267 -6.90 -7.78 -21.77
C LYS A 267 -5.49 -7.33 -21.41
N TYR A 268 -5.34 -6.59 -20.29
CA TYR A 268 -4.05 -6.12 -19.80
C TYR A 268 -3.42 -7.05 -18.78
N GLU A 269 -4.12 -8.11 -18.33
CA GLU A 269 -3.55 -9.05 -17.36
C GLU A 269 -2.34 -9.76 -17.96
N ARG A 270 -1.19 -9.62 -17.31
CA ARG A 270 0.01 -10.41 -17.61
C ARG A 270 -0.03 -11.69 -16.78
N ASP A 271 0.33 -12.81 -17.40
CA ASP A 271 0.48 -14.12 -16.74
C ASP A 271 -0.77 -14.55 -15.94
N PRO A 272 -1.95 -14.69 -16.59
CA PRO A 272 -3.20 -14.97 -15.89
C PRO A 272 -3.18 -16.31 -15.12
N GLN A 273 -2.34 -17.29 -15.54
CA GLN A 273 -2.17 -18.54 -14.82
C GLN A 273 -1.50 -18.40 -13.45
N GLU A 274 -0.78 -17.32 -13.23
CA GLU A 274 -0.13 -17.03 -11.94
C GLU A 274 -1.07 -16.35 -10.93
N LYS A 275 -2.35 -16.14 -11.29
CA LYS A 275 -3.31 -15.38 -10.48
C LYS A 275 -4.19 -16.21 -9.55
N PHE A 276 -4.01 -17.53 -9.48
CA PHE A 276 -4.88 -18.38 -8.66
C PHE A 276 -4.94 -17.98 -7.19
N CYS A 277 -3.80 -17.64 -6.58
CA CYS A 277 -3.76 -17.14 -5.20
C CYS A 277 -4.61 -15.86 -5.04
N SER A 278 -4.50 -14.92 -5.98
CA SER A 278 -5.26 -13.68 -5.98
C SER A 278 -6.77 -13.93 -6.15
N ILE A 279 -7.15 -14.78 -7.11
CA ILE A 279 -8.55 -15.15 -7.38
C ILE A 279 -9.19 -15.84 -6.16
N LEU A 280 -8.44 -16.75 -5.50
CA LEU A 280 -8.93 -17.44 -4.30
C LEU A 280 -9.18 -16.45 -3.15
N ARG A 281 -8.24 -15.54 -2.89
CA ARG A 281 -8.39 -14.50 -1.84
C ARG A 281 -9.54 -13.54 -2.15
N TYR A 282 -9.68 -13.11 -3.39
CA TYR A 282 -10.78 -12.27 -3.86
C TYR A 282 -12.15 -12.90 -3.58
N ASN A 283 -12.36 -14.12 -4.10
CA ASN A 283 -13.63 -14.81 -3.92
C ASN A 283 -13.90 -15.14 -2.44
N ARG A 284 -12.85 -15.44 -1.66
CA ARG A 284 -12.99 -15.67 -0.22
C ARG A 284 -13.38 -14.41 0.52
N ALA A 285 -12.73 -13.29 0.26
CA ALA A 285 -13.04 -12.00 0.87
C ALA A 285 -14.45 -11.54 0.49
N ARG A 286 -14.84 -11.66 -0.78
CA ARG A 286 -16.23 -11.39 -1.21
C ARG A 286 -17.25 -12.19 -0.43
N LYS A 287 -17.06 -13.52 -0.36
CA LYS A 287 -17.98 -14.40 0.38
C LYS A 287 -18.10 -14.01 1.85
N LEU A 288 -17.00 -13.62 2.48
CA LEU A 288 -17.01 -13.20 3.88
C LEU A 288 -17.69 -11.82 4.06
N MET A 289 -17.46 -10.89 3.15
CA MET A 289 -18.15 -9.59 3.14
C MET A 289 -19.65 -9.76 2.93
N GLU A 290 -20.07 -10.52 1.90
CA GLU A 290 -21.47 -10.79 1.59
C GLU A 290 -22.24 -11.37 2.79
N ALA A 291 -21.59 -12.18 3.62
CA ALA A 291 -22.20 -12.75 4.82
C ALA A 291 -22.40 -11.75 5.98
N THR A 292 -21.89 -10.53 5.86
CA THR A 292 -21.90 -9.51 6.93
C THR A 292 -22.48 -8.17 6.50
N LEU A 293 -22.93 -8.04 5.26
CA LEU A 293 -23.52 -6.80 4.72
C LEU A 293 -24.67 -6.31 5.59
N GLY A 294 -24.75 -5.00 5.79
CA GLY A 294 -25.69 -4.32 6.70
C GLY A 294 -25.26 -4.36 8.19
N HIS A 295 -24.18 -5.10 8.53
CA HIS A 295 -23.69 -5.25 9.91
C HIS A 295 -22.15 -5.26 9.98
N VAL A 296 -21.48 -4.70 8.99
CA VAL A 296 -20.01 -4.66 8.96
C VAL A 296 -19.48 -3.79 10.09
N THR A 297 -18.52 -4.29 10.84
CA THR A 297 -17.80 -3.57 11.90
C THR A 297 -16.28 -3.77 11.74
N PRO A 298 -15.43 -2.98 12.42
CA PRO A 298 -13.99 -3.23 12.44
C PRO A 298 -13.63 -4.68 12.83
N GLU A 299 -14.32 -5.26 13.83
CA GLU A 299 -14.08 -6.64 14.28
C GLU A 299 -14.45 -7.66 13.20
N THR A 300 -15.49 -7.38 12.41
CA THR A 300 -15.88 -8.21 11.27
C THR A 300 -14.76 -8.22 10.23
N ILE A 301 -14.23 -7.04 9.90
CA ILE A 301 -13.12 -6.89 8.96
C ILE A 301 -11.85 -7.55 9.50
N MET A 302 -11.51 -7.40 10.79
CA MET A 302 -10.36 -8.08 11.43
C MET A 302 -10.45 -9.60 11.27
N ARG A 303 -11.66 -10.18 11.36
CA ARG A 303 -11.86 -11.63 11.11
C ARG A 303 -11.59 -11.99 9.65
N ILE A 304 -11.97 -11.14 8.70
CA ILE A 304 -11.65 -11.32 7.26
C ILE A 304 -10.15 -11.24 7.05
N GLN A 305 -9.50 -10.23 7.60
CA GLN A 305 -8.05 -10.04 7.51
C GLN A 305 -7.23 -11.18 8.13
N ARG A 306 -7.81 -11.93 9.06
CA ARG A 306 -7.22 -13.10 9.73
C ARG A 306 -7.62 -14.45 9.10
N ASP A 307 -8.35 -14.47 7.98
CA ASP A 307 -8.81 -15.72 7.36
C ASP A 307 -7.67 -16.55 6.78
N HIS A 308 -7.68 -17.84 7.06
CA HIS A 308 -6.64 -18.80 6.69
C HIS A 308 -7.07 -19.85 5.66
N LEU A 309 -8.22 -19.67 5.01
CA LEU A 309 -8.61 -20.59 3.94
C LEU A 309 -7.53 -20.57 2.84
N SER A 310 -7.00 -21.73 2.50
CA SER A 310 -5.89 -21.92 1.53
C SER A 310 -4.50 -21.53 2.04
N ARG A 311 -4.25 -21.54 3.37
CA ARG A 311 -2.91 -21.31 3.92
C ARG A 311 -1.85 -22.17 3.22
N PRO A 312 -0.63 -21.62 2.87
CA PRO A 312 -0.11 -20.30 3.26
C PRO A 312 -0.65 -19.14 2.43
N ASP A 313 -1.29 -19.37 1.27
CA ASP A 313 -1.77 -18.40 0.30
C ASP A 313 -3.20 -17.91 0.58
N SER A 314 -3.50 -17.62 1.84
CA SER A 314 -4.79 -17.11 2.33
C SER A 314 -4.86 -15.58 2.35
N ILE A 315 -5.97 -14.99 2.81
CA ILE A 315 -6.08 -13.54 3.05
C ILE A 315 -5.03 -13.10 4.09
N CYS A 316 -4.90 -13.86 5.19
CA CYS A 316 -3.77 -13.74 6.09
C CYS A 316 -2.66 -14.68 5.59
N ARG A 317 -1.74 -14.15 4.80
CA ARG A 317 -0.67 -14.95 4.18
C ARG A 317 0.45 -15.25 5.17
N HIS A 318 1.03 -16.43 5.03
CA HIS A 318 2.16 -16.87 5.81
C HIS A 318 3.31 -17.31 4.92
N GLU A 319 4.53 -17.05 5.35
CA GLU A 319 5.71 -17.54 4.66
C GLU A 319 5.67 -19.07 4.50
N ASN A 320 5.97 -19.54 3.30
CA ASN A 320 6.20 -20.95 3.02
C ASN A 320 7.71 -21.17 2.87
N PRO A 321 8.38 -21.84 3.84
CA PRO A 321 9.82 -22.08 3.76
C PRO A 321 10.26 -22.96 2.59
N LYS A 322 9.31 -23.64 1.93
CA LYS A 322 9.60 -24.48 0.75
C LYS A 322 9.69 -23.67 -0.54
N ASP A 323 9.16 -22.45 -0.55
CA ASP A 323 9.24 -21.58 -1.70
C ASP A 323 10.65 -21.03 -1.86
N PRO A 324 11.12 -20.78 -3.11
CA PRO A 324 12.31 -20.00 -3.34
C PRO A 324 12.27 -18.68 -2.57
N GLU A 325 13.40 -18.20 -2.09
CA GLU A 325 13.44 -16.98 -1.27
C GLU A 325 12.79 -15.78 -1.97
N ALA A 326 13.00 -15.65 -3.28
CA ALA A 326 12.40 -14.59 -4.11
C ALA A 326 10.87 -14.62 -4.14
N ASP A 327 10.26 -15.79 -3.90
CA ASP A 327 8.81 -16.00 -3.98
C ASP A 327 8.13 -16.00 -2.61
N ARG A 328 8.91 -15.94 -1.53
CA ARG A 328 8.35 -15.91 -0.18
C ARG A 328 7.60 -14.64 0.10
N VAL A 329 6.40 -14.79 0.62
CA VAL A 329 5.48 -13.70 0.94
C VAL A 329 4.78 -13.97 2.26
N LYS A 330 4.58 -12.93 3.06
CA LYS A 330 3.71 -12.93 4.24
C LYS A 330 2.90 -11.64 4.29
N THR A 331 1.79 -11.64 5.04
CA THR A 331 1.11 -10.40 5.39
C THR A 331 1.94 -9.65 6.43
N LEU A 332 2.44 -8.46 6.06
CA LEU A 332 3.26 -7.60 6.91
C LEU A 332 2.42 -6.88 7.97
N PHE A 333 1.22 -6.44 7.60
CA PHE A 333 0.25 -5.84 8.51
C PHE A 333 -1.16 -5.93 7.92
N GLY A 334 -2.15 -5.81 8.79
CA GLY A 334 -3.53 -5.47 8.44
C GLY A 334 -3.89 -4.13 9.04
N SER A 335 -4.64 -3.33 8.30
CA SER A 335 -5.13 -2.03 8.76
C SER A 335 -6.59 -1.82 8.40
N ILE A 336 -7.31 -1.05 9.23
CA ILE A 336 -8.68 -0.62 8.99
C ILE A 336 -8.75 0.87 9.32
N VAL A 337 -9.28 1.65 8.42
CA VAL A 337 -9.58 3.07 8.65
C VAL A 337 -11.09 3.25 8.75
N ASN A 338 -11.55 3.86 9.81
CA ASN A 338 -12.90 4.42 9.91
C ASN A 338 -12.83 5.88 9.48
N LEU A 339 -13.24 6.18 8.24
CA LEU A 339 -13.17 7.54 7.69
C LEU A 339 -14.13 8.52 8.38
N THR A 340 -15.19 8.00 9.00
CA THR A 340 -16.18 8.81 9.69
C THR A 340 -15.66 9.31 11.03
N THR A 341 -14.96 8.46 11.79
CA THR A 341 -14.46 8.77 13.13
C THR A 341 -12.99 9.18 13.16
N GLY A 342 -12.21 8.87 12.12
CA GLY A 342 -10.75 9.04 12.09
C GLY A 342 -9.99 7.95 12.89
N ASP A 343 -10.66 6.89 13.33
CA ASP A 343 -10.00 5.78 14.01
C ASP A 343 -9.26 4.88 13.02
N VAL A 344 -8.03 4.50 13.38
CA VAL A 344 -7.21 3.57 12.62
C VAL A 344 -6.85 2.38 13.48
N TYR A 345 -7.14 1.20 12.97
CA TYR A 345 -6.80 -0.08 13.59
C TYR A 345 -5.64 -0.70 12.82
N ILE A 346 -4.55 -1.05 13.48
CA ILE A 346 -3.34 -1.61 12.82
C ILE A 346 -2.86 -2.83 13.60
N SER A 347 -2.64 -3.95 12.90
CA SER A 347 -1.85 -5.05 13.44
C SER A 347 -0.35 -4.71 13.33
N GLY A 348 0.42 -5.01 14.37
CA GLY A 348 1.86 -4.67 14.40
C GLY A 348 2.73 -5.58 13.51
N SER A 349 2.18 -6.66 12.99
CA SER A 349 2.75 -7.63 12.05
C SER A 349 1.58 -8.45 11.48
N THR A 350 1.82 -9.69 11.02
CA THR A 350 0.79 -10.60 10.50
C THR A 350 -0.48 -10.58 11.37
N PRO A 351 -1.67 -10.30 10.82
CA PRO A 351 -2.89 -10.00 11.58
C PRO A 351 -3.33 -11.06 12.60
N CYS A 352 -3.05 -12.34 12.35
CA CYS A 352 -3.39 -13.42 13.28
C CYS A 352 -2.36 -13.61 14.41
N GLU A 353 -1.18 -13.02 14.29
CA GLU A 353 -0.07 -13.16 15.25
C GLU A 353 0.00 -11.99 16.23
N THR A 354 -0.69 -10.88 15.93
CA THR A 354 -0.65 -9.64 16.71
C THR A 354 -2.06 -9.11 16.97
N GLU A 355 -2.20 -8.35 18.07
CA GLU A 355 -3.44 -7.62 18.34
C GLU A 355 -3.45 -6.30 17.57
N TYR A 356 -4.65 -5.87 17.14
CA TYR A 356 -4.84 -4.56 16.56
C TYR A 356 -4.75 -3.47 17.62
N ARG A 357 -3.96 -2.44 17.33
CA ARG A 357 -3.92 -1.20 18.10
C ARG A 357 -4.79 -0.16 17.43
N VAL A 358 -5.45 0.65 18.25
CA VAL A 358 -6.33 1.72 17.75
C VAL A 358 -5.64 3.06 17.97
N PHE A 359 -5.55 3.83 16.91
CA PHE A 359 -5.06 5.20 16.92
C PHE A 359 -6.20 6.13 16.52
N ARG A 360 -6.36 7.23 17.23
CA ARG A 360 -7.27 8.31 16.83
C ARG A 360 -6.45 9.51 16.46
N LEU A 361 -6.57 9.93 15.22
CA LEU A 361 -5.96 11.16 14.76
C LEU A 361 -6.96 12.28 15.07
N THR A 362 -6.70 13.01 16.15
CA THR A 362 -7.42 14.26 16.43
C THR A 362 -6.80 15.33 15.56
N GLY A 363 -7.61 15.94 14.67
CA GLY A 363 -7.23 17.10 13.86
C GLY A 363 -6.85 18.30 14.68
#